data_9d69d89f497651a4236d2b3b8de81d9a
#
_entry.id   9d69d89f497651a4236d2b3b8de81d9a
#
_cell.length_a   1.000
_cell.length_b   1.000
_cell.length_c   1.000
_cell.angle_alpha   90.00
_cell.angle_beta   90.00
_cell.angle_gamma   90.00
#
_symmetry.space_group_name_H-M   'P 1'
#
loop_
_entity.id
_entity.type
_entity.pdbx_description
1 polymer ?
#
loop_
_entity_poly.entity_id
_entity_poly.type
_entity_poly.pdbx_seq_one_letter_code
_entity_poly.pdbx_strand_id
1 'polypeptide(L)'
;MLPRGLILVLLGAASIGSVSLPLQAGEADDLIRLLQERRCPGCRLSDVDLVHADLRDARLQGAELQRANLGQARLDGANLNGADLSFTSLRGASLRGADLRGSRLYGTDLREADLSGAQLDEGALEQSHWGDARGIRSGARSHAALHNAGVDAAQNERWPQAEQLFGAAILQQPEEPLSWVARALCRGEQGKNKQAARDLAYAGDLFAKQGDAVKAEQLRLASTRVMEDQAKQQRPQGNGMGTALLSGALSAAQALAPIALRALAPMIP
;
A
#
# COMPACT_ATOMS: atom_id res chain seq x y z
N MET A 1 -80.00 -0.87 -1.06
CA MET A 1 -79.46 -0.21 -2.26
C MET A 1 -78.28 0.62 -1.86
N LEU A 2 -77.05 0.12 -2.12
CA LEU A 2 -75.82 0.76 -1.78
C LEU A 2 -75.12 1.18 -3.07
N PRO A 3 -74.56 2.39 -3.21
CA PRO A 3 -73.76 2.75 -4.36
C PRO A 3 -72.27 2.37 -4.08
N ARG A 4 -71.67 1.80 -5.11
CA ARG A 4 -70.25 1.41 -5.19
C ARG A 4 -69.35 2.66 -5.17
N GLY A 5 -68.48 2.72 -4.15
CA GLY A 5 -67.39 3.70 -4.09
C GLY A 5 -66.19 3.25 -4.92
N LEU A 6 -65.71 4.13 -5.74
CA LEU A 6 -64.54 4.01 -6.59
C LEU A 6 -63.25 4.16 -5.75
N ILE A 7 -62.43 3.15 -5.71
CA ILE A 7 -61.08 3.23 -5.08
C ILE A 7 -60.13 3.77 -6.13
N LEU A 8 -59.70 5.01 -5.94
CA LEU A 8 -58.63 5.64 -6.72
C LEU A 8 -57.29 5.25 -6.12
N VAL A 9 -56.54 4.35 -6.79
CA VAL A 9 -55.16 4.03 -6.43
C VAL A 9 -54.24 5.11 -6.97
N LEU A 10 -53.76 5.97 -6.08
CA LEU A 10 -52.70 6.93 -6.37
C LEU A 10 -51.36 6.18 -6.29
N LEU A 11 -50.77 5.86 -7.43
CA LEU A 11 -49.37 5.47 -7.57
C LEU A 11 -48.51 6.71 -7.33
N GLY A 12 -48.03 6.85 -6.09
CA GLY A 12 -47.01 7.83 -5.75
C GLY A 12 -45.64 7.33 -6.24
N ALA A 13 -45.10 7.92 -7.28
CA ALA A 13 -43.72 7.78 -7.67
C ALA A 13 -42.81 8.35 -6.56
N ALA A 14 -42.21 7.49 -5.75
CA ALA A 14 -41.15 7.89 -4.83
C ALA A 14 -39.89 8.20 -5.63
N SER A 15 -39.68 9.48 -5.93
CA SER A 15 -38.39 9.98 -6.34
C SER A 15 -37.42 9.79 -5.18
N ILE A 16 -36.43 8.87 -5.34
CA ILE A 16 -35.31 8.72 -4.44
C ILE A 16 -34.41 9.95 -4.68
N GLY A 17 -34.78 11.08 -4.06
CA GLY A 17 -33.89 12.21 -3.94
C GLY A 17 -32.72 11.80 -3.06
N SER A 18 -31.51 11.92 -3.57
CA SER A 18 -30.29 11.89 -2.77
C SER A 18 -30.41 12.96 -1.69
N VAL A 19 -30.70 12.52 -0.47
CA VAL A 19 -30.70 13.38 0.71
C VAL A 19 -29.23 13.65 1.06
N SER A 20 -28.68 14.73 0.51
CA SER A 20 -27.50 15.35 1.08
C SER A 20 -27.93 15.90 2.44
N LEU A 21 -27.47 15.27 3.52
CA LEU A 21 -27.67 15.78 4.87
C LEU A 21 -27.07 17.20 4.92
N PRO A 22 -27.83 18.21 5.39
CA PRO A 22 -27.27 19.54 5.54
C PRO A 22 -26.08 19.49 6.52
N LEU A 23 -24.96 20.08 6.12
CA LEU A 23 -23.82 20.31 6.99
C LEU A 23 -24.35 21.00 8.26
N GLN A 24 -23.98 20.50 9.45
CA GLN A 24 -24.39 21.15 10.69
C GLN A 24 -23.80 22.58 10.73
N ALA A 25 -24.52 23.55 11.23
CA ALA A 25 -24.11 24.97 11.19
C ALA A 25 -22.67 25.20 11.67
N GLY A 26 -22.23 24.47 12.71
CA GLY A 26 -20.86 24.56 13.22
C GLY A 26 -19.78 23.99 12.27
N GLU A 27 -20.11 23.04 11.42
CA GLU A 27 -19.17 22.47 10.43
C GLU A 27 -18.96 23.42 9.25
N ALA A 28 -20.02 24.13 8.84
CA ALA A 28 -19.90 25.15 7.81
C ALA A 28 -19.04 26.34 8.26
N ASP A 29 -19.19 26.77 9.50
CA ASP A 29 -18.36 27.83 10.09
C ASP A 29 -16.89 27.40 10.23
N ASP A 30 -16.63 26.14 10.59
CA ASP A 30 -15.29 25.58 10.69
C ASP A 30 -14.62 25.51 9.31
N LEU A 31 -15.36 25.12 8.27
CA LEU A 31 -14.85 25.07 6.91
C LEU A 31 -14.52 26.48 6.38
N ILE A 32 -15.40 27.46 6.62
CA ILE A 32 -15.17 28.85 6.22
C ILE A 32 -13.92 29.39 6.90
N ARG A 33 -13.78 29.16 8.23
CA ARG A 33 -12.62 29.58 9.01
C ARG A 33 -11.33 28.94 8.48
N LEU A 34 -11.35 27.65 8.16
CA LEU A 34 -10.19 26.98 7.58
C LEU A 34 -9.78 27.64 6.26
N LEU A 35 -10.72 27.84 5.35
CA LEU A 35 -10.42 28.36 4.02
C LEU A 35 -9.98 29.83 4.03
N GLN A 36 -10.48 30.63 4.97
CA GLN A 36 -10.13 32.05 5.10
C GLN A 36 -8.87 32.28 5.90
N GLU A 37 -8.72 31.61 7.03
CA GLU A 37 -7.66 31.90 8.02
C GLU A 37 -6.56 30.86 8.03
N ARG A 38 -6.75 29.69 7.41
CA ARG A 38 -5.87 28.51 7.50
C ARG A 38 -5.59 28.12 8.97
N ARG A 39 -6.52 28.42 9.86
CA ARG A 39 -6.39 28.15 11.30
C ARG A 39 -7.67 27.52 11.82
N CYS A 40 -7.63 26.24 12.10
CA CYS A 40 -8.79 25.49 12.52
C CYS A 40 -8.44 24.32 13.44
N PRO A 41 -7.76 24.58 14.60
CA PRO A 41 -7.45 23.51 15.55
C PRO A 41 -8.73 22.95 16.16
N GLY A 42 -8.85 21.61 16.19
CA GLY A 42 -10.01 20.89 16.72
C GLY A 42 -11.30 21.07 15.93
N CYS A 43 -11.24 21.59 14.70
CA CYS A 43 -12.42 21.78 13.86
C CYS A 43 -13.03 20.48 13.40
N ARG A 44 -14.35 20.45 13.26
CA ARG A 44 -15.11 19.35 12.70
C ARG A 44 -15.22 19.53 11.18
N LEU A 45 -14.45 18.74 10.48
CA LEU A 45 -14.29 18.77 9.03
C LEU A 45 -14.47 17.38 8.41
N SER A 46 -15.28 16.54 9.09
CA SER A 46 -15.59 15.21 8.57
C SER A 46 -16.42 15.31 7.29
N ASP A 47 -16.16 14.40 6.35
CA ASP A 47 -16.87 14.29 5.07
C ASP A 47 -16.80 15.55 4.15
N VAL A 48 -15.96 16.55 4.47
CA VAL A 48 -15.81 17.77 3.64
C VAL A 48 -15.02 17.47 2.36
N ASP A 49 -15.35 18.19 1.30
CA ASP A 49 -14.58 18.18 0.05
C ASP A 49 -13.62 19.39 0.00
N LEU A 50 -12.33 19.07 0.03
CA LEU A 50 -11.21 20.02 0.01
C LEU A 50 -10.22 19.65 -1.11
N VAL A 51 -10.70 19.04 -2.19
CA VAL A 51 -9.88 18.70 -3.36
C VAL A 51 -9.21 19.97 -3.89
N HIS A 52 -7.90 19.89 -4.15
CA HIS A 52 -7.08 21.02 -4.60
C HIS A 52 -6.98 22.21 -3.65
N ALA A 53 -7.49 22.13 -2.42
CA ALA A 53 -7.42 23.25 -1.48
C ALA A 53 -5.99 23.67 -1.17
N ASP A 54 -5.74 24.97 -1.08
CA ASP A 54 -4.45 25.53 -0.62
C ASP A 54 -4.47 25.69 0.89
N LEU A 55 -3.97 24.67 1.58
CA LEU A 55 -3.87 24.55 3.03
C LEU A 55 -2.41 24.58 3.52
N ARG A 56 -1.53 25.22 2.78
CA ARG A 56 -0.12 25.37 3.18
C ARG A 56 -0.04 26.12 4.50
N ASP A 57 0.83 25.61 5.39
CA ASP A 57 1.04 26.13 6.75
C ASP A 57 -0.24 26.19 7.60
N ALA A 58 -1.29 25.45 7.20
CA ALA A 58 -2.55 25.42 7.92
C ALA A 58 -2.38 24.82 9.31
N ARG A 59 -3.09 25.38 10.29
CA ARG A 59 -3.12 24.88 11.67
C ARG A 59 -4.37 24.03 11.87
N LEU A 60 -4.19 22.72 11.85
CA LEU A 60 -5.24 21.71 11.90
C LEU A 60 -5.00 20.71 13.06
N GLN A 61 -4.33 21.16 14.13
CA GLN A 61 -4.05 20.29 15.27
C GLN A 61 -5.34 19.74 15.85
N GLY A 62 -5.44 18.42 16.00
CA GLY A 62 -6.60 17.74 16.56
C GLY A 62 -7.88 17.89 15.75
N ALA A 63 -7.81 18.36 14.50
CA ALA A 63 -8.98 18.48 13.64
C ALA A 63 -9.58 17.11 13.32
N GLU A 64 -10.91 17.05 13.22
CA GLU A 64 -11.67 15.87 12.82
C GLU A 64 -11.87 15.90 11.30
N LEU A 65 -11.06 15.16 10.56
CA LEU A 65 -11.04 15.12 9.10
C LEU A 65 -11.45 13.75 8.55
N GLN A 66 -12.16 12.94 9.36
CA GLN A 66 -12.54 11.60 8.94
C GLN A 66 -13.36 11.65 7.66
N ARG A 67 -13.01 10.79 6.70
CA ARG A 67 -13.66 10.67 5.39
C ARG A 67 -13.64 11.95 4.54
N ALA A 68 -12.88 12.98 4.94
CA ALA A 68 -12.69 14.17 4.12
C ALA A 68 -11.95 13.84 2.83
N ASN A 69 -12.22 14.60 1.78
CA ASN A 69 -11.53 14.49 0.50
C ASN A 69 -10.52 15.64 0.34
N LEU A 70 -9.26 15.34 0.59
CA LEU A 70 -8.10 16.23 0.44
C LEU A 70 -7.24 15.85 -0.78
N GLY A 71 -7.84 15.19 -1.76
CA GLY A 71 -7.14 14.78 -2.98
C GLY A 71 -6.45 15.97 -3.64
N GLN A 72 -5.16 15.83 -3.95
CA GLN A 72 -4.33 16.86 -4.59
C GLN A 72 -4.28 18.22 -3.84
N ALA A 73 -4.69 18.24 -2.55
CA ALA A 73 -4.58 19.45 -1.72
C ALA A 73 -3.11 19.77 -1.44
N ARG A 74 -2.84 21.05 -1.17
CA ARG A 74 -1.51 21.54 -0.79
C ARG A 74 -1.47 21.74 0.71
N LEU A 75 -0.81 20.83 1.41
CA LEU A 75 -0.67 20.80 2.87
C LEU A 75 0.80 20.95 3.29
N ASP A 76 1.63 21.59 2.42
CA ASP A 76 3.04 21.81 2.72
C ASP A 76 3.17 22.60 4.01
N GLY A 77 3.97 22.11 4.97
CA GLY A 77 4.16 22.73 6.28
C GLY A 77 2.95 22.73 7.21
N ALA A 78 1.82 22.12 6.81
CA ALA A 78 0.62 22.09 7.64
C ALA A 78 0.86 21.34 8.95
N ASN A 79 0.27 21.84 10.03
CA ASN A 79 0.27 21.18 11.33
C ASN A 79 -1.01 20.35 11.51
N LEU A 80 -0.88 19.04 11.36
CA LEU A 80 -1.92 18.03 11.50
C LEU A 80 -1.70 17.17 12.76
N ASN A 81 -0.89 17.68 13.72
CA ASN A 81 -0.59 16.94 14.95
C ASN A 81 -1.88 16.54 15.68
N GLY A 82 -2.01 15.24 15.98
CA GLY A 82 -3.18 14.70 16.68
C GLY A 82 -4.49 14.73 15.86
N ALA A 83 -4.47 15.13 14.60
CA ALA A 83 -5.68 15.13 13.76
C ALA A 83 -6.18 13.70 13.47
N ASP A 84 -7.49 13.55 13.35
CA ASP A 84 -8.09 12.30 12.91
C ASP A 84 -8.32 12.33 11.39
N LEU A 85 -7.46 11.63 10.67
CA LEU A 85 -7.46 11.49 9.22
C LEU A 85 -7.99 10.11 8.78
N SER A 86 -8.71 9.41 9.66
CA SER A 86 -9.20 8.07 9.36
C SER A 86 -10.09 8.08 8.12
N PHE A 87 -9.80 7.19 7.16
CA PHE A 87 -10.50 7.06 5.87
C PHE A 87 -10.46 8.33 4.99
N THR A 88 -9.61 9.29 5.28
CA THR A 88 -9.43 10.51 4.49
C THR A 88 -8.72 10.20 3.18
N SER A 89 -9.16 10.82 2.08
CA SER A 89 -8.42 10.81 0.82
C SER A 89 -7.37 11.93 0.80
N LEU A 90 -6.10 11.57 0.76
CA LEU A 90 -4.95 12.45 0.57
C LEU A 90 -4.20 12.08 -0.72
N ARG A 91 -4.90 11.44 -1.66
CA ARG A 91 -4.27 10.95 -2.88
C ARG A 91 -3.68 12.10 -3.69
N GLY A 92 -2.37 11.98 -4.01
CA GLY A 92 -1.65 12.99 -4.76
C GLY A 92 -1.46 14.34 -4.02
N ALA A 93 -1.82 14.41 -2.73
CA ALA A 93 -1.65 15.62 -1.94
C ALA A 93 -0.17 15.93 -1.67
N SER A 94 0.17 17.21 -1.53
CA SER A 94 1.48 17.65 -1.08
C SER A 94 1.47 17.87 0.43
N LEU A 95 2.25 17.06 1.16
CA LEU A 95 2.40 17.07 2.63
C LEU A 95 3.86 17.38 3.03
N ARG A 96 4.59 18.11 2.19
CA ARG A 96 6.01 18.36 2.39
C ARG A 96 6.25 19.16 3.67
N GLY A 97 7.04 18.59 4.56
CA GLY A 97 7.33 19.20 5.86
C GLY A 97 6.14 19.27 6.83
N ALA A 98 5.00 18.67 6.52
CA ALA A 98 3.83 18.65 7.39
C ALA A 98 4.11 17.87 8.70
N ASP A 99 3.50 18.30 9.81
CA ASP A 99 3.54 17.59 11.08
C ASP A 99 2.30 16.70 11.24
N LEU A 100 2.51 15.39 11.10
CA LEU A 100 1.48 14.34 11.23
C LEU A 100 1.65 13.50 12.49
N ARG A 101 2.48 13.93 13.44
CA ARG A 101 2.70 13.19 14.69
C ARG A 101 1.42 13.11 15.52
N GLY A 102 1.15 11.95 16.10
CA GLY A 102 -0.07 11.69 16.86
C GLY A 102 -1.34 11.65 16.04
N SER A 103 -1.27 11.84 14.71
CA SER A 103 -2.45 11.75 13.84
C SER A 103 -2.90 10.29 13.65
N ARG A 104 -4.20 10.10 13.43
CA ARG A 104 -4.79 8.79 13.09
C ARG A 104 -4.88 8.65 11.58
N LEU A 105 -4.15 7.68 11.04
CA LEU A 105 -4.06 7.42 9.59
C LEU A 105 -4.72 6.09 9.18
N TYR A 106 -5.65 5.58 9.97
CA TYR A 106 -6.34 4.32 9.67
C TYR A 106 -7.16 4.42 8.37
N GLY A 107 -6.86 3.57 7.40
CA GLY A 107 -7.55 3.57 6.11
C GLY A 107 -7.37 4.82 5.25
N THR A 108 -6.44 5.72 5.62
CA THR A 108 -6.14 6.94 4.86
C THR A 108 -5.51 6.60 3.51
N ASP A 109 -5.99 7.21 2.45
CA ASP A 109 -5.42 7.05 1.11
C ASP A 109 -4.33 8.12 0.85
N LEU A 110 -3.08 7.72 1.00
CA LEU A 110 -1.88 8.54 0.75
C LEU A 110 -1.20 8.19 -0.59
N ARG A 111 -1.87 7.45 -1.46
CA ARG A 111 -1.26 7.05 -2.75
C ARG A 111 -0.84 8.28 -3.55
N GLU A 112 0.35 8.22 -4.14
CA GLU A 112 0.93 9.30 -4.94
C GLU A 112 1.22 10.61 -4.15
N ALA A 113 0.99 10.65 -2.82
CA ALA A 113 1.24 11.84 -1.99
C ALA A 113 2.75 12.11 -1.84
N ASP A 114 3.12 13.39 -1.66
CA ASP A 114 4.48 13.80 -1.33
C ASP A 114 4.64 14.07 0.17
N LEU A 115 5.28 13.15 0.87
CA LEU A 115 5.56 13.19 2.31
C LEU A 115 7.02 13.64 2.60
N SER A 116 7.69 14.28 1.64
CA SER A 116 9.08 14.71 1.78
C SER A 116 9.25 15.66 2.97
N GLY A 117 10.03 15.24 3.96
CA GLY A 117 10.27 16.01 5.18
C GLY A 117 9.10 16.00 6.18
N ALA A 118 7.99 15.33 5.89
CA ALA A 118 6.88 15.17 6.83
C ALA A 118 7.34 14.45 8.11
N GLN A 119 6.75 14.85 9.24
CA GLN A 119 7.01 14.24 10.54
C GLN A 119 5.90 13.22 10.83
N LEU A 120 6.26 11.98 11.00
CA LEU A 120 5.37 10.85 11.26
C LEU A 120 5.92 10.08 12.45
N ASP A 121 5.03 9.50 13.24
CA ASP A 121 5.40 8.54 14.27
C ASP A 121 5.90 7.23 13.66
N GLU A 122 6.61 6.43 14.44
CA GLU A 122 6.99 5.09 14.05
C GLU A 122 5.75 4.23 13.80
N GLY A 123 5.72 3.50 12.69
CA GLY A 123 4.57 2.66 12.31
C GLY A 123 3.30 3.42 11.89
N ALA A 124 3.31 4.74 11.82
CA ALA A 124 2.12 5.54 11.52
C ALA A 124 1.40 5.14 10.21
N LEU A 125 2.12 4.58 9.25
CA LEU A 125 1.58 4.20 7.93
C LEU A 125 1.14 2.74 7.82
N GLU A 126 1.16 1.97 8.93
CA GLU A 126 0.85 0.53 8.89
C GLU A 126 -0.54 0.21 8.36
N GLN A 127 -1.51 1.05 8.69
CA GLN A 127 -2.92 0.85 8.37
C GLN A 127 -3.44 1.86 7.33
N SER A 128 -2.54 2.46 6.55
CA SER A 128 -2.85 3.41 5.49
C SER A 128 -2.46 2.88 4.10
N HIS A 129 -3.01 3.48 3.06
CA HIS A 129 -2.68 3.17 1.67
C HIS A 129 -1.68 4.21 1.15
N TRP A 130 -0.39 3.88 1.12
CA TRP A 130 0.68 4.79 0.75
C TRP A 130 1.44 4.38 -0.52
N GLY A 131 0.85 3.53 -1.37
CA GLY A 131 1.45 3.14 -2.65
C GLY A 131 1.85 4.37 -3.48
N ASP A 132 3.07 4.35 -4.05
CA ASP A 132 3.64 5.43 -4.84
C ASP A 132 3.82 6.78 -4.10
N ALA A 133 3.58 6.84 -2.80
CA ALA A 133 3.89 8.01 -1.99
C ALA A 133 5.41 8.24 -1.90
N ARG A 134 5.84 9.50 -1.91
CA ARG A 134 7.25 9.91 -1.93
C ARG A 134 7.70 10.46 -0.58
N GLY A 135 9.00 10.44 -0.33
CA GLY A 135 9.62 11.10 0.82
C GLY A 135 9.31 10.48 2.18
N ILE A 136 8.78 9.25 2.23
CA ILE A 136 8.50 8.56 3.49
C ILE A 136 9.82 8.24 4.20
N ARG A 137 9.97 8.71 5.45
CA ARG A 137 11.15 8.45 6.28
C ARG A 137 11.23 6.98 6.69
N SER A 138 12.47 6.48 6.80
CA SER A 138 12.72 5.16 7.42
C SER A 138 12.18 5.17 8.86
N GLY A 139 11.45 4.10 9.26
CA GLY A 139 10.79 3.99 10.56
C GLY A 139 9.29 4.31 10.56
N ALA A 140 8.80 5.14 9.64
CA ALA A 140 7.35 5.35 9.49
C ALA A 140 6.61 4.15 8.87
N ARG A 141 7.35 3.17 8.38
CA ARG A 141 6.84 1.94 7.75
C ARG A 141 7.40 0.74 8.47
N SER A 142 6.54 -0.13 8.96
CA SER A 142 6.97 -1.41 9.52
C SER A 142 7.42 -2.39 8.42
N HIS A 143 8.08 -3.47 8.83
CA HIS A 143 8.40 -4.59 7.95
C HIS A 143 7.15 -5.11 7.23
N ALA A 144 6.04 -5.33 7.97
CA ALA A 144 4.79 -5.83 7.41
C ALA A 144 4.21 -4.86 6.36
N ALA A 145 4.16 -3.55 6.64
CA ALA A 145 3.68 -2.55 5.69
C ALA A 145 4.51 -2.51 4.40
N LEU A 146 5.84 -2.58 4.51
CA LEU A 146 6.74 -2.64 3.36
C LEU A 146 6.58 -3.93 2.55
N HIS A 147 6.44 -5.07 3.24
CA HIS A 147 6.21 -6.36 2.60
C HIS A 147 4.87 -6.36 1.84
N ASN A 148 3.78 -5.91 2.47
CA ASN A 148 2.45 -5.85 1.86
C ASN A 148 2.39 -4.93 0.64
N ALA A 149 3.05 -3.77 0.69
CA ALA A 149 3.18 -2.90 -0.48
C ALA A 149 4.00 -3.55 -1.60
N GLY A 150 5.03 -4.34 -1.25
CA GLY A 150 5.77 -5.17 -2.20
C GLY A 150 4.90 -6.22 -2.88
N VAL A 151 4.01 -6.86 -2.11
CA VAL A 151 3.03 -7.83 -2.63
C VAL A 151 2.07 -7.15 -3.62
N ASP A 152 1.50 -5.99 -3.26
CA ASP A 152 0.63 -5.22 -4.15
C ASP A 152 1.33 -4.84 -5.47
N ALA A 153 2.56 -4.34 -5.37
CA ALA A 153 3.36 -4.02 -6.55
C ALA A 153 3.63 -5.25 -7.43
N ALA A 154 3.94 -6.42 -6.83
CA ALA A 154 4.18 -7.67 -7.56
C ALA A 154 2.91 -8.21 -8.24
N GLN A 155 1.75 -8.13 -7.58
CA GLN A 155 0.46 -8.51 -8.16
C GLN A 155 0.07 -7.64 -9.36
N ASN A 156 0.55 -6.41 -9.41
CA ASN A 156 0.38 -5.49 -10.53
C ASN A 156 1.58 -5.52 -11.51
N GLU A 157 2.41 -6.56 -11.47
CA GLU A 157 3.58 -6.80 -12.34
C GLU A 157 4.62 -5.67 -12.31
N ARG A 158 4.59 -4.79 -11.30
CA ARG A 158 5.56 -3.71 -11.09
C ARG A 158 6.82 -4.25 -10.40
N TRP A 159 7.49 -5.21 -11.05
CA TRP A 159 8.59 -6.00 -10.50
C TRP A 159 9.74 -5.19 -9.93
N PRO A 160 10.24 -4.10 -10.59
CA PRO A 160 11.31 -3.27 -10.03
C PRO A 160 10.91 -2.56 -8.73
N GLN A 161 9.67 -2.10 -8.65
CA GLN A 161 9.13 -1.45 -7.45
C GLN A 161 8.95 -2.48 -6.33
N ALA A 162 8.39 -3.65 -6.62
CA ALA A 162 8.25 -4.74 -5.65
C ALA A 162 9.60 -5.17 -5.08
N GLU A 163 10.64 -5.32 -5.92
CA GLU A 163 12.00 -5.62 -5.48
C GLU A 163 12.55 -4.59 -4.49
N GLN A 164 12.32 -3.29 -4.75
CA GLN A 164 12.74 -2.22 -3.84
C GLN A 164 12.01 -2.27 -2.50
N LEU A 165 10.70 -2.50 -2.51
CA LEU A 165 9.87 -2.59 -1.31
C LEU A 165 10.24 -3.79 -0.45
N PHE A 166 10.40 -4.98 -1.04
CA PHE A 166 10.90 -6.15 -0.31
C PHE A 166 12.33 -5.95 0.19
N GLY A 167 13.18 -5.24 -0.57
CA GLY A 167 14.50 -4.84 -0.11
C GLY A 167 14.45 -3.95 1.13
N ALA A 168 13.54 -2.99 1.18
CA ALA A 168 13.32 -2.14 2.33
C ALA A 168 12.75 -2.92 3.53
N ALA A 169 11.83 -3.88 3.29
CA ALA A 169 11.32 -4.77 4.33
C ALA A 169 12.44 -5.60 4.97
N ILE A 170 13.32 -6.16 4.16
CA ILE A 170 14.49 -6.93 4.63
C ILE A 170 15.41 -6.08 5.53
N LEU A 171 15.59 -4.78 5.21
CA LEU A 171 16.40 -3.90 6.05
C LEU A 171 15.76 -3.67 7.44
N GLN A 172 14.44 -3.73 7.55
CA GLN A 172 13.73 -3.62 8.84
C GLN A 172 13.83 -4.93 9.65
N GLN A 173 13.62 -6.07 9.00
CA GLN A 173 13.70 -7.40 9.64
C GLN A 173 14.46 -8.38 8.75
N PRO A 174 15.79 -8.41 8.82
CA PRO A 174 16.62 -9.26 7.96
C PRO A 174 16.47 -10.76 8.24
N GLU A 175 15.98 -11.14 9.42
CA GLU A 175 15.77 -12.53 9.83
C GLU A 175 14.41 -13.11 9.36
N GLU A 176 13.56 -12.29 8.69
CA GLU A 176 12.26 -12.74 8.16
C GLU A 176 12.43 -13.32 6.74
N PRO A 177 12.35 -14.67 6.57
CA PRO A 177 12.70 -15.31 5.30
C PRO A 177 11.73 -15.01 4.17
N LEU A 178 10.45 -14.71 4.45
CA LEU A 178 9.45 -14.53 3.41
C LEU A 178 9.73 -13.31 2.52
N SER A 179 10.26 -12.23 3.06
CA SER A 179 10.64 -11.06 2.26
C SER A 179 11.81 -11.33 1.32
N TRP A 180 12.75 -12.21 1.71
CA TRP A 180 13.81 -12.66 0.83
C TRP A 180 13.29 -13.52 -0.31
N VAL A 181 12.36 -14.45 -0.03
CA VAL A 181 11.68 -15.25 -1.07
C VAL A 181 10.92 -14.35 -2.04
N ALA A 182 10.12 -13.42 -1.52
CA ALA A 182 9.34 -12.50 -2.35
C ALA A 182 10.24 -11.66 -3.27
N ARG A 183 11.36 -11.13 -2.74
CA ARG A 183 12.33 -10.40 -3.55
C ARG A 183 13.00 -11.29 -4.61
N ALA A 184 13.29 -12.53 -4.26
CA ALA A 184 13.85 -13.49 -5.21
C ALA A 184 12.92 -13.75 -6.39
N LEU A 185 11.61 -13.90 -6.14
CA LEU A 185 10.60 -14.07 -7.19
C LEU A 185 10.59 -12.85 -8.13
N CYS A 186 10.54 -11.63 -7.57
CA CYS A 186 10.59 -10.41 -8.38
C CYS A 186 11.89 -10.29 -9.20
N ARG A 187 13.01 -10.74 -8.68
CA ARG A 187 14.29 -10.79 -9.39
C ARG A 187 14.29 -11.81 -10.52
N GLY A 188 13.64 -12.96 -10.30
CA GLY A 188 13.44 -13.98 -11.32
C GLY A 188 12.65 -13.46 -12.52
N GLU A 189 11.52 -12.78 -12.27
CA GLU A 189 10.69 -12.15 -13.30
C GLU A 189 11.44 -11.09 -14.12
N GLN A 190 12.44 -10.44 -13.52
CA GLN A 190 13.32 -9.48 -14.18
C GLN A 190 14.54 -10.13 -14.87
N GLY A 191 14.67 -11.45 -14.86
CA GLY A 191 15.84 -12.16 -15.40
C GLY A 191 17.12 -12.02 -14.55
N LYS A 192 17.03 -11.48 -13.33
CA LYS A 192 18.16 -11.32 -12.40
C LYS A 192 18.47 -12.62 -11.65
N ASN A 193 18.62 -13.73 -12.38
CA ASN A 193 18.66 -15.09 -11.86
C ASN A 193 19.73 -15.32 -10.79
N LYS A 194 20.96 -14.78 -10.96
CA LYS A 194 22.02 -14.89 -9.94
C LYS A 194 21.64 -14.27 -8.61
N GLN A 195 20.94 -13.14 -8.65
CA GLN A 195 20.49 -12.44 -7.45
C GLN A 195 19.32 -13.17 -6.80
N ALA A 196 18.37 -13.66 -7.62
CA ALA A 196 17.25 -14.48 -7.17
C ALA A 196 17.75 -15.75 -6.44
N ALA A 197 18.70 -16.48 -7.03
CA ALA A 197 19.26 -17.68 -6.42
C ALA A 197 19.94 -17.39 -5.07
N ARG A 198 20.66 -16.28 -4.94
CA ARG A 198 21.28 -15.87 -3.66
C ARG A 198 20.24 -15.59 -2.58
N ASP A 199 19.15 -14.88 -2.92
CA ASP A 199 18.06 -14.60 -1.99
C ASP A 199 17.37 -15.89 -1.54
N LEU A 200 17.12 -16.83 -2.47
CA LEU A 200 16.52 -18.13 -2.15
C LEU A 200 17.43 -18.96 -1.21
N ALA A 201 18.74 -18.99 -1.48
CA ALA A 201 19.68 -19.69 -0.62
C ALA A 201 19.68 -19.10 0.79
N TYR A 202 19.75 -17.78 0.90
CA TYR A 202 19.74 -17.09 2.19
C TYR A 202 18.44 -17.32 2.97
N ALA A 203 17.28 -17.23 2.29
CA ALA A 203 15.98 -17.58 2.89
C ALA A 203 15.95 -19.03 3.38
N GLY A 204 16.57 -19.97 2.64
CA GLY A 204 16.73 -21.35 3.08
C GLY A 204 17.54 -21.47 4.37
N ASP A 205 18.62 -20.72 4.50
CA ASP A 205 19.42 -20.70 5.73
C ASP A 205 18.66 -20.10 6.92
N LEU A 206 17.81 -19.07 6.68
CA LEU A 206 16.95 -18.52 7.71
C LEU A 206 15.89 -19.52 8.18
N PHE A 207 15.23 -20.24 7.26
CA PHE A 207 14.27 -21.28 7.62
C PHE A 207 14.94 -22.43 8.38
N ALA A 208 16.17 -22.80 8.01
CA ALA A 208 16.94 -23.81 8.76
C ALA A 208 17.21 -23.35 10.20
N LYS A 209 17.60 -22.09 10.42
CA LYS A 209 17.79 -21.50 11.76
C LYS A 209 16.47 -21.49 12.57
N GLN A 210 15.34 -21.32 11.91
CA GLN A 210 14.01 -21.35 12.53
C GLN A 210 13.48 -22.77 12.77
N GLY A 211 14.24 -23.81 12.38
CA GLY A 211 13.89 -25.21 12.56
C GLY A 211 13.00 -25.80 11.45
N ASP A 212 12.70 -25.04 10.39
CA ASP A 212 11.93 -25.54 9.25
C ASP A 212 12.86 -26.13 8.15
N ALA A 213 13.35 -27.32 8.43
CA ALA A 213 14.26 -28.02 7.53
C ALA A 213 13.65 -28.32 6.16
N VAL A 214 12.32 -28.51 6.09
CA VAL A 214 11.63 -28.82 4.83
C VAL A 214 11.68 -27.62 3.88
N LYS A 215 11.28 -26.42 4.35
CA LYS A 215 11.35 -25.19 3.53
C LYS A 215 12.79 -24.82 3.22
N ALA A 216 13.72 -25.01 4.16
CA ALA A 216 15.13 -24.77 3.94
C ALA A 216 15.66 -25.56 2.74
N GLU A 217 15.38 -26.87 2.68
CA GLU A 217 15.83 -27.73 1.58
C GLU A 217 15.15 -27.38 0.26
N GLN A 218 13.83 -27.12 0.28
CA GLN A 218 13.10 -26.69 -0.92
C GLN A 218 13.70 -25.42 -1.55
N LEU A 219 14.06 -24.44 -0.73
CA LEU A 219 14.65 -23.18 -1.21
C LEU A 219 16.08 -23.35 -1.72
N ARG A 220 16.89 -24.23 -1.09
CA ARG A 220 18.23 -24.57 -1.60
C ARG A 220 18.17 -25.25 -2.95
N LEU A 221 17.26 -26.22 -3.12
CA LEU A 221 17.04 -26.89 -4.39
C LEU A 221 16.57 -25.90 -5.48
N ALA A 222 15.67 -24.98 -5.13
CA ALA A 222 15.24 -23.95 -6.04
C ALA A 222 16.37 -23.00 -6.46
N SER A 223 17.20 -22.57 -5.50
CA SER A 223 18.38 -21.75 -5.79
C SER A 223 19.32 -22.44 -6.78
N THR A 224 19.61 -23.72 -6.57
CA THR A 224 20.47 -24.52 -7.46
C THR A 224 19.87 -24.62 -8.87
N ARG A 225 18.58 -24.92 -8.99
CA ARG A 225 17.89 -25.02 -10.30
C ARG A 225 17.94 -23.70 -11.08
N VAL A 226 17.67 -22.56 -10.42
CA VAL A 226 17.75 -21.22 -11.05
C VAL A 226 19.15 -20.97 -11.62
N MET A 227 20.22 -21.41 -10.92
CA MET A 227 21.59 -21.27 -11.39
C MET A 227 21.92 -22.20 -12.55
N GLU A 228 21.44 -23.46 -12.51
CA GLU A 228 21.64 -24.42 -13.59
C GLU A 228 20.95 -24.00 -14.89
N ASP A 229 19.71 -23.53 -14.81
CA ASP A 229 18.96 -23.06 -15.97
C ASP A 229 19.63 -21.84 -16.61
N GLN A 230 20.17 -20.93 -15.82
CA GLN A 230 20.98 -19.82 -16.32
C GLN A 230 22.26 -20.32 -17.03
N ALA A 231 22.95 -21.31 -16.46
CA ALA A 231 24.16 -21.87 -17.07
C ALA A 231 23.85 -22.57 -18.42
N LYS A 232 22.68 -23.23 -18.54
CA LYS A 232 22.21 -23.83 -19.80
C LYS A 232 21.91 -22.79 -20.87
N GLN A 233 21.26 -21.64 -20.47
CA GLN A 233 20.95 -20.56 -21.39
C GLN A 233 22.19 -19.81 -21.91
N GLN A 234 23.29 -19.79 -21.14
CA GLN A 234 24.55 -19.14 -21.51
C GLN A 234 25.48 -20.03 -22.38
N ARG A 235 25.18 -21.32 -22.57
CA ARG A 235 25.95 -22.17 -23.49
C ARG A 235 25.62 -21.78 -24.93
N PRO A 236 26.63 -21.54 -25.81
CA PRO A 236 26.37 -21.29 -27.22
C PRO A 236 25.62 -22.49 -27.81
N GLN A 237 24.39 -22.32 -28.21
CA GLN A 237 23.62 -23.33 -28.90
C GLN A 237 24.19 -23.42 -30.32
N GLY A 238 24.86 -24.55 -30.63
CA GLY A 238 25.03 -24.97 -31.99
C GLY A 238 23.65 -25.16 -32.65
N ASN A 239 23.52 -24.69 -33.88
CA ASN A 239 22.31 -24.64 -34.70
C ASN A 239 21.38 -25.86 -34.55
N GLY A 240 20.35 -25.75 -33.73
CA GLY A 240 19.30 -26.72 -33.55
C GLY A 240 18.05 -26.07 -32.98
N MET A 241 17.02 -25.98 -33.84
CA MET A 241 15.75 -25.30 -33.59
C MET A 241 15.07 -25.65 -32.26
N GLY A 242 14.66 -24.58 -31.60
CA GLY A 242 13.64 -24.35 -30.60
C GLY A 242 12.71 -25.47 -30.17
N THR A 243 12.64 -25.66 -28.85
CA THR A 243 11.46 -26.03 -28.04
C THR A 243 11.78 -26.22 -26.57
N ALA A 244 12.88 -25.66 -26.01
CA ALA A 244 13.30 -25.89 -24.63
C ALA A 244 13.02 -24.71 -23.68
N LEU A 245 12.26 -23.69 -24.09
CA LEU A 245 12.12 -22.44 -23.32
C LEU A 245 11.04 -22.43 -22.23
N LEU A 246 10.22 -23.49 -22.10
CA LEU A 246 9.08 -23.49 -21.16
C LEU A 246 9.14 -24.53 -20.01
N SER A 247 10.04 -25.50 -20.06
CA SER A 247 9.98 -26.62 -19.10
C SER A 247 10.78 -26.41 -17.79
N GLY A 248 11.86 -25.63 -17.81
CA GLY A 248 12.72 -25.43 -16.63
C GLY A 248 12.13 -24.47 -15.59
N ALA A 249 11.57 -23.35 -16.05
CA ALA A 249 10.96 -22.35 -15.16
C ALA A 249 9.69 -22.87 -14.46
N LEU A 250 8.89 -23.70 -15.15
CA LEU A 250 7.66 -24.28 -14.60
C LEU A 250 7.93 -25.26 -13.44
N SER A 251 8.98 -26.06 -13.52
CA SER A 251 9.27 -27.07 -12.49
C SER A 251 9.81 -26.45 -11.18
N ALA A 252 10.60 -25.39 -11.29
CA ALA A 252 11.07 -24.64 -10.10
C ALA A 252 9.92 -23.87 -9.45
N ALA A 253 9.01 -23.27 -10.24
CA ALA A 253 7.83 -22.59 -9.76
C ALA A 253 6.85 -23.54 -9.04
N GLN A 254 6.66 -24.77 -9.54
CA GLN A 254 5.79 -25.76 -8.90
C GLN A 254 6.32 -26.23 -7.55
N ALA A 255 7.63 -26.42 -7.42
CA ALA A 255 8.24 -26.82 -6.14
C ALA A 255 8.20 -25.70 -5.08
N LEU A 256 8.19 -24.44 -5.52
CA LEU A 256 8.12 -23.27 -4.64
C LEU A 256 6.69 -22.77 -4.42
N ALA A 257 5.70 -23.27 -5.15
CA ALA A 257 4.33 -22.75 -5.13
C ALA A 257 3.78 -22.49 -3.70
N PRO A 258 3.88 -23.42 -2.74
CA PRO A 258 3.34 -23.17 -1.40
C PRO A 258 4.12 -22.09 -0.63
N ILE A 259 5.42 -21.97 -0.82
CA ILE A 259 6.25 -20.94 -0.16
C ILE A 259 6.07 -19.60 -0.87
N ALA A 260 6.02 -19.62 -2.21
CA ALA A 260 5.78 -18.44 -3.03
C ALA A 260 4.42 -17.80 -2.75
N LEU A 261 3.35 -18.61 -2.66
CA LEU A 261 2.02 -18.13 -2.29
C LEU A 261 2.02 -17.46 -0.92
N ARG A 262 2.76 -18.00 0.05
CA ARG A 262 2.88 -17.42 1.37
C ARG A 262 3.75 -16.15 1.37
N ALA A 263 4.81 -16.12 0.57
CA ALA A 263 5.69 -14.95 0.44
C ALA A 263 5.03 -13.78 -0.32
N LEU A 264 4.03 -14.06 -1.16
CA LEU A 264 3.21 -13.06 -1.85
C LEU A 264 1.83 -12.89 -1.21
N ALA A 265 1.62 -13.39 0.00
CA ALA A 265 0.45 -13.11 0.80
C ALA A 265 0.70 -11.91 1.73
N PRO A 266 -0.31 -11.07 1.99
CA PRO A 266 -0.18 -9.98 2.95
C PRO A 266 0.18 -10.51 4.35
N MET A 267 1.10 -9.83 5.01
CA MET A 267 1.42 -10.07 6.43
C MET A 267 0.40 -9.34 7.30
N ILE A 268 -0.02 -9.98 8.38
CA ILE A 268 -0.83 -9.33 9.41
C ILE A 268 0.13 -8.53 10.28
N PRO A 269 -0.12 -7.22 10.46
CA PRO A 269 0.73 -6.35 11.27
C PRO A 269 0.75 -6.74 12.75
#